data_f584601107cd3fbdb874ac17ade37a61
#
_entry.id   f584601107cd3fbdb874ac17ade37a61
#
_cell.length_a   1.000
_cell.length_b   1.000
_cell.length_c   1.000
_cell.angle_alpha   90.00
_cell.angle_beta   90.00
_cell.angle_gamma   90.00
#
_symmetry.space_group_name_H-M   'P 1'
#
loop_
_entity.id
_entity.type
_entity.pdbx_description
1 polymer ?
#
loop_
_entity_poly.entity_id
_entity_poly.type
_entity_poly.pdbx_seq_one_letter_code
_entity_poly.pdbx_strand_id
1 'polypeptide(L)'
;MDNVLLSAEGVSARYSEREVLHKVSLGFKGGRITAIIGPNGSGKSTLLKTLIGLVSKTEGIIISEGVSLDKLSASAAARKIAYLPQIKSIPELSVRTMVLHGRFSHLSYPRRYRREDIKAVEEALKTVGIEALADKSVSSLSGGTVQLVFLAMALAQSSPVILMDEPTSFLDIAHQIKLMELCKTLAADGKAIVMVMHDIPMTLKYADEIAVMSEGGIAVTGTPLRVYESGVLDKVFGVRVKYTDTESGRIYYCE
;
A
#
# COMPACT_ATOMS: atom_id res chain seq x y z
N MET A 1 -5.74 9.80 21.13
CA MET A 1 -6.74 9.41 20.11
C MET A 1 -5.97 8.77 18.96
N ASP A 2 -6.37 7.56 18.53
CA ASP A 2 -5.70 6.89 17.42
C ASP A 2 -5.89 7.73 16.14
N ASN A 3 -4.76 8.13 15.52
CA ASN A 3 -4.75 8.96 14.30
C ASN A 3 -5.14 8.11 13.08
N VAL A 4 -6.43 7.76 12.91
CA VAL A 4 -6.93 7.01 11.77
C VAL A 4 -7.05 7.95 10.57
N LEU A 5 -6.21 7.73 9.55
CA LEU A 5 -6.18 8.53 8.31
C LEU A 5 -7.13 7.99 7.23
N LEU A 6 -7.44 6.69 7.26
CA LEU A 6 -8.37 6.04 6.34
C LEU A 6 -9.10 4.92 7.06
N SER A 7 -10.41 4.80 6.87
CA SER A 7 -11.19 3.66 7.35
C SER A 7 -12.18 3.16 6.30
N ALA A 8 -12.45 1.86 6.35
CA ALA A 8 -13.59 1.20 5.73
C ALA A 8 -14.51 0.72 6.84
N GLU A 9 -15.80 0.95 6.71
CA GLU A 9 -16.83 0.57 7.69
C GLU A 9 -17.95 -0.19 6.99
N GLY A 10 -18.04 -1.49 7.24
CA GLY A 10 -19.02 -2.39 6.66
C GLY A 10 -18.99 -2.46 5.13
N VAL A 11 -17.82 -2.35 4.53
CA VAL A 11 -17.67 -2.26 3.07
C VAL A 11 -17.85 -3.62 2.43
N SER A 12 -18.83 -3.73 1.53
CA SER A 12 -19.03 -4.84 0.60
C SER A 12 -18.75 -4.38 -0.84
N ALA A 13 -18.23 -5.28 -1.68
CA ALA A 13 -17.97 -5.00 -3.09
C ALA A 13 -18.11 -6.25 -3.95
N ARG A 14 -18.49 -6.05 -5.24
CA ARG A 14 -18.68 -7.14 -6.21
C ARG A 14 -18.09 -6.81 -7.58
N TYR A 15 -17.76 -7.84 -8.32
CA TYR A 15 -17.52 -7.78 -9.76
C TYR A 15 -18.70 -8.46 -10.46
N SER A 16 -19.44 -7.71 -11.27
CA SER A 16 -20.70 -8.18 -11.88
C SER A 16 -21.62 -8.79 -10.82
N GLU A 17 -21.94 -10.08 -10.91
CA GLU A 17 -22.82 -10.78 -9.96
C GLU A 17 -22.08 -11.41 -8.77
N ARG A 18 -20.74 -11.49 -8.79
CA ARG A 18 -19.95 -12.12 -7.74
C ARG A 18 -19.54 -11.13 -6.67
N GLU A 19 -20.08 -11.28 -5.48
CA GLU A 19 -19.59 -10.56 -4.30
C GLU A 19 -18.21 -11.09 -3.90
N VAL A 20 -17.29 -10.17 -3.59
CA VAL A 20 -15.88 -10.47 -3.28
C VAL A 20 -15.48 -9.91 -1.93
N LEU A 21 -16.12 -8.83 -1.48
CA LEU A 21 -15.91 -8.29 -0.13
C LEU A 21 -17.21 -8.33 0.65
N HIS A 22 -17.14 -8.82 1.88
CA HIS A 22 -18.27 -9.03 2.76
C HIS A 22 -18.13 -8.21 4.05
N LYS A 23 -18.75 -7.02 4.10
CA LYS A 23 -18.83 -6.13 5.29
C LYS A 23 -17.48 -5.88 5.97
N VAL A 24 -16.45 -5.62 5.19
CA VAL A 24 -15.09 -5.35 5.67
C VAL A 24 -15.07 -4.06 6.47
N SER A 25 -14.54 -4.13 7.71
CA SER A 25 -14.29 -2.96 8.55
C SER A 25 -12.84 -2.97 9.00
N LEU A 26 -12.08 -1.91 8.61
CA LEU A 26 -10.66 -1.73 8.91
C LEU A 26 -10.35 -0.25 9.06
N GLY A 27 -9.44 0.10 9.98
CA GLY A 27 -8.87 1.44 10.11
C GLY A 27 -7.36 1.42 9.87
N PHE A 28 -6.85 2.43 9.17
CA PHE A 28 -5.44 2.59 8.85
C PHE A 28 -4.91 3.85 9.51
N LYS A 29 -3.91 3.68 10.38
CA LYS A 29 -3.39 4.74 11.24
C LYS A 29 -2.18 5.41 10.62
N GLY A 30 -2.10 6.72 10.77
CA GLY A 30 -0.88 7.47 10.49
C GLY A 30 0.25 7.02 11.41
N GLY A 31 1.48 6.98 10.90
CA GLY A 31 2.64 6.51 11.64
C GLY A 31 2.76 4.99 11.73
N ARG A 32 1.97 4.23 10.93
CA ARG A 32 1.93 2.77 11.00
C ARG A 32 2.01 2.13 9.62
N ILE A 33 2.61 0.93 9.60
CA ILE A 33 2.55 -0.02 8.49
C ILE A 33 1.47 -1.03 8.82
N THR A 34 0.40 -1.06 8.00
CA THR A 34 -0.63 -2.11 8.07
C THR A 34 -0.45 -3.07 6.91
N ALA A 35 -0.19 -4.32 7.20
CA ALA A 35 -0.13 -5.38 6.19
C ALA A 35 -1.47 -6.09 6.07
N ILE A 36 -1.91 -6.31 4.84
CA ILE A 36 -3.09 -7.13 4.51
C ILE A 36 -2.58 -8.43 3.90
N ILE A 37 -2.84 -9.55 4.57
CA ILE A 37 -2.44 -10.88 4.11
C ILE A 37 -3.65 -11.81 4.00
N GLY A 38 -3.50 -12.90 3.28
CA GLY A 38 -4.55 -13.90 3.07
C GLY A 38 -4.29 -14.73 1.81
N PRO A 39 -4.97 -15.83 1.60
CA PRO A 39 -4.80 -16.67 0.43
C PRO A 39 -5.19 -15.95 -0.87
N ASN A 40 -4.79 -16.52 -2.00
CA ASN A 40 -5.20 -15.99 -3.29
C ASN A 40 -6.73 -16.05 -3.42
N GLY A 41 -7.31 -14.98 -3.96
CA GLY A 41 -8.77 -14.86 -4.08
C GLY A 41 -9.50 -14.42 -2.81
N SER A 42 -8.82 -14.14 -1.69
CA SER A 42 -9.46 -13.65 -0.44
C SER A 42 -9.97 -12.21 -0.49
N GLY A 43 -9.74 -11.47 -1.59
CA GLY A 43 -10.26 -10.11 -1.76
C GLY A 43 -9.28 -8.97 -1.48
N LYS A 44 -8.01 -9.23 -1.16
CA LYS A 44 -7.00 -8.21 -0.77
C LYS A 44 -6.87 -7.05 -1.78
N SER A 45 -6.54 -7.37 -3.03
CA SER A 45 -6.40 -6.35 -4.09
C SER A 45 -7.75 -5.70 -4.43
N THR A 46 -8.87 -6.42 -4.26
CA THR A 46 -10.20 -5.85 -4.39
C THR A 46 -10.46 -4.82 -3.31
N LEU A 47 -10.07 -5.09 -2.07
CA LEU A 47 -10.17 -4.13 -0.97
C LEU A 47 -9.39 -2.86 -1.28
N LEU A 48 -8.11 -2.95 -1.69
CA LEU A 48 -7.32 -1.76 -2.04
C LEU A 48 -7.98 -0.96 -3.18
N LYS A 49 -8.45 -1.64 -4.22
CA LYS A 49 -9.13 -0.99 -5.36
C LYS A 49 -10.46 -0.35 -4.96
N THR A 50 -11.20 -0.96 -4.02
CA THR A 50 -12.44 -0.39 -3.50
C THR A 50 -12.15 0.86 -2.66
N LEU A 51 -11.10 0.86 -1.84
CA LEU A 51 -10.68 2.02 -1.04
C LEU A 51 -10.36 3.26 -1.88
N ILE A 52 -9.94 3.10 -3.13
CA ILE A 52 -9.64 4.21 -4.05
C ILE A 52 -10.73 4.43 -5.11
N GLY A 53 -11.85 3.71 -5.03
CA GLY A 53 -12.98 3.87 -5.94
C GLY A 53 -12.80 3.25 -7.34
N LEU A 54 -11.77 2.42 -7.58
CA LEU A 54 -11.60 1.67 -8.83
C LEU A 54 -12.54 0.45 -8.93
N VAL A 55 -13.00 -0.04 -7.79
CA VAL A 55 -14.08 -1.03 -7.69
C VAL A 55 -15.20 -0.40 -6.88
N SER A 56 -16.39 -0.41 -7.41
CA SER A 56 -17.56 0.16 -6.73
C SER A 56 -17.94 -0.70 -5.52
N LYS A 57 -18.05 -0.08 -4.36
CA LYS A 57 -18.67 -0.70 -3.20
C LYS A 57 -20.18 -0.83 -3.40
N THR A 58 -20.79 -1.87 -2.83
CA THR A 58 -22.24 -2.08 -2.82
C THR A 58 -22.87 -1.60 -1.50
N GLU A 59 -22.09 -1.69 -0.41
CA GLU A 59 -22.48 -1.27 0.92
C GLU A 59 -21.33 -0.63 1.68
N GLY A 60 -21.63 0.01 2.80
CA GLY A 60 -20.65 0.59 3.71
C GLY A 60 -20.15 1.95 3.29
N ILE A 61 -19.20 2.48 4.06
CA ILE A 61 -18.64 3.81 3.89
C ILE A 61 -17.11 3.77 3.97
N ILE A 62 -16.44 4.62 3.20
CA ILE A 62 -14.98 4.82 3.26
C ILE A 62 -14.74 6.26 3.69
N ILE A 63 -13.98 6.43 4.76
CA ILE A 63 -13.72 7.72 5.40
C ILE A 63 -12.22 7.99 5.37
N SER A 64 -11.82 9.17 4.90
CA SER A 64 -10.44 9.65 5.01
C SER A 64 -10.41 10.96 5.78
N GLU A 65 -9.61 11.00 6.86
CA GLU A 65 -9.49 12.16 7.75
C GLU A 65 -10.85 12.75 8.15
N GLY A 66 -11.79 11.88 8.54
CA GLY A 66 -13.14 12.26 8.99
C GLY A 66 -14.13 12.63 7.86
N VAL A 67 -13.72 12.57 6.58
CA VAL A 67 -14.58 12.88 5.44
C VAL A 67 -14.86 11.63 4.61
N SER A 68 -16.15 11.35 4.33
CA SER A 68 -16.51 10.26 3.42
C SER A 68 -15.99 10.55 2.00
N LEU A 69 -15.31 9.57 1.40
CA LEU A 69 -14.79 9.69 0.02
C LEU A 69 -15.92 9.89 -1.01
N ASP A 70 -17.11 9.40 -0.74
CA ASP A 70 -18.28 9.60 -1.64
C ASP A 70 -18.67 11.08 -1.79
N LYS A 71 -18.28 11.92 -0.83
CA LYS A 71 -18.54 13.37 -0.86
C LYS A 71 -17.46 14.18 -1.59
N LEU A 72 -16.37 13.54 -1.99
CA LEU A 72 -15.23 14.18 -2.62
C LEU A 72 -15.27 14.02 -4.13
N SER A 73 -14.76 15.03 -4.85
CA SER A 73 -14.44 14.87 -6.26
C SER A 73 -13.31 13.85 -6.44
N ALA A 74 -13.23 13.20 -7.62
CA ALA A 74 -12.16 12.24 -7.92
C ALA A 74 -10.74 12.81 -7.66
N SER A 75 -10.51 14.08 -8.02
CA SER A 75 -9.24 14.77 -7.77
C SER A 75 -8.99 14.98 -6.27
N ALA A 76 -10.02 15.32 -5.48
CA ALA A 76 -9.88 15.49 -4.03
C ALA A 76 -9.63 14.15 -3.33
N ALA A 77 -10.33 13.09 -3.71
CA ALA A 77 -10.10 11.73 -3.21
C ALA A 77 -8.68 11.23 -3.55
N ALA A 78 -8.23 11.47 -4.80
CA ALA A 78 -6.89 11.10 -5.25
C ALA A 78 -5.77 11.83 -4.46
N ARG A 79 -6.01 13.02 -3.91
CA ARG A 79 -5.04 13.68 -3.03
C ARG A 79 -4.99 13.09 -1.62
N LYS A 80 -5.99 12.30 -1.21
CA LYS A 80 -6.02 11.64 0.10
C LYS A 80 -5.29 10.30 0.10
N ILE A 81 -5.33 9.58 -1.02
CA ILE A 81 -4.82 8.21 -1.08
C ILE A 81 -3.98 8.06 -2.35
N ALA A 82 -2.70 7.74 -2.19
CA ALA A 82 -1.85 7.28 -3.28
C ALA A 82 -1.96 5.76 -3.40
N TYR A 83 -1.98 5.25 -4.63
CA TYR A 83 -2.05 3.83 -4.89
C TYR A 83 -0.93 3.38 -5.82
N LEU A 84 -0.20 2.38 -5.36
CA LEU A 84 0.83 1.69 -6.12
C LEU A 84 0.30 0.30 -6.50
N PRO A 85 -0.13 0.12 -7.76
CA PRO A 85 -0.63 -1.17 -8.24
C PRO A 85 0.50 -2.17 -8.43
N GLN A 86 0.16 -3.44 -8.52
CA GLN A 86 1.08 -4.44 -9.04
C GLN A 86 1.49 -4.07 -10.48
N ILE A 87 2.80 -3.91 -10.71
CA ILE A 87 3.34 -3.43 -11.98
C ILE A 87 3.27 -4.56 -13.02
N LYS A 88 2.48 -4.35 -14.08
CA LYS A 88 2.30 -5.32 -15.18
C LYS A 88 2.95 -4.84 -16.49
N SER A 89 3.15 -3.55 -16.64
CA SER A 89 3.74 -2.95 -17.85
C SER A 89 4.60 -1.76 -17.46
N ILE A 90 5.69 -1.58 -18.19
CA ILE A 90 6.64 -0.48 -17.96
C ILE A 90 6.51 0.48 -19.14
N PRO A 91 6.15 1.76 -18.90
CA PRO A 91 6.02 2.73 -19.98
C PRO A 91 7.39 3.23 -20.47
N GLU A 92 7.44 3.62 -21.74
CA GLU A 92 8.61 4.27 -22.35
C GLU A 92 8.62 5.78 -22.06
N LEU A 93 8.81 6.11 -20.79
CA LEU A 93 8.87 7.49 -20.30
C LEU A 93 10.15 7.69 -19.49
N SER A 94 10.63 8.94 -19.38
CA SER A 94 11.69 9.21 -18.40
C SER A 94 11.16 9.05 -16.97
N VAL A 95 12.06 8.69 -16.04
CA VAL A 95 11.74 8.58 -14.61
C VAL A 95 11.07 9.87 -14.10
N ARG A 96 11.64 11.04 -14.43
CA ARG A 96 11.08 12.36 -14.08
C ARG A 96 9.63 12.50 -14.57
N THR A 97 9.38 12.17 -15.84
CA THR A 97 8.03 12.27 -16.42
C THR A 97 7.06 11.31 -15.74
N MET A 98 7.51 10.08 -15.46
CA MET A 98 6.69 9.10 -14.74
C MET A 98 6.31 9.59 -13.34
N VAL A 99 7.27 10.09 -12.57
CA VAL A 99 7.03 10.61 -11.22
C VAL A 99 6.15 11.86 -11.25
N LEU A 100 6.28 12.69 -12.28
CA LEU A 100 5.45 13.89 -12.47
C LEU A 100 3.96 13.55 -12.65
N HIS A 101 3.60 12.37 -13.14
CA HIS A 101 2.21 11.91 -13.21
C HIS A 101 1.57 11.83 -11.82
N GLY A 102 2.32 11.60 -10.75
CA GLY A 102 1.82 11.66 -9.38
C GLY A 102 1.20 13.02 -9.02
N ARG A 103 1.59 14.10 -9.69
CA ARG A 103 1.05 15.46 -9.49
C ARG A 103 -0.26 15.74 -10.21
N PHE A 104 -0.73 14.81 -11.07
CA PHE A 104 -1.92 15.05 -11.90
C PHE A 104 -3.17 15.45 -11.12
N SER A 105 -3.38 14.89 -9.92
CA SER A 105 -4.51 15.23 -9.04
C SER A 105 -4.46 16.66 -8.49
N HIS A 106 -3.31 17.35 -8.57
CA HIS A 106 -3.11 18.72 -8.10
C HIS A 106 -3.31 19.77 -9.21
N LEU A 107 -3.39 19.33 -10.48
CA LEU A 107 -3.50 20.26 -11.59
C LEU A 107 -4.92 20.81 -11.71
N SER A 108 -5.02 22.16 -11.78
CA SER A 108 -6.22 22.88 -12.14
C SER A 108 -6.24 23.20 -13.65
N TYR A 109 -7.39 23.53 -14.20
CA TYR A 109 -7.47 23.98 -15.60
C TYR A 109 -6.91 25.42 -15.77
N PRO A 110 -6.09 25.71 -16.83
CA PRO A 110 -5.48 24.77 -17.76
C PRO A 110 -4.39 23.93 -17.07
N ARG A 111 -4.36 22.62 -17.34
CA ARG A 111 -3.45 21.67 -16.70
C ARG A 111 -1.98 21.96 -17.05
N ARG A 112 -1.32 22.70 -16.17
CA ARG A 112 0.11 23.03 -16.29
C ARG A 112 0.80 22.73 -14.99
N TYR A 113 1.95 22.04 -15.08
CA TYR A 113 2.80 21.81 -13.92
C TYR A 113 3.45 23.11 -13.48
N ARG A 114 3.51 23.34 -12.17
CA ARG A 114 4.09 24.53 -11.54
C ARG A 114 5.44 24.17 -10.89
N ARG A 115 6.15 25.18 -10.41
CA ARG A 115 7.43 24.98 -9.69
C ARG A 115 7.27 24.06 -8.47
N GLU A 116 6.16 24.15 -7.76
CA GLU A 116 5.83 23.28 -6.63
C GLU A 116 5.69 21.80 -7.02
N ASP A 117 5.17 21.50 -8.20
CA ASP A 117 5.05 20.14 -8.72
C ASP A 117 6.42 19.56 -9.05
N ILE A 118 7.29 20.37 -9.69
CA ILE A 118 8.66 19.96 -9.99
C ILE A 118 9.45 19.70 -8.70
N LYS A 119 9.31 20.59 -7.69
CA LYS A 119 9.95 20.40 -6.39
C LYS A 119 9.50 19.13 -5.71
N ALA A 120 8.18 18.82 -5.73
CA ALA A 120 7.65 17.57 -5.16
C ALA A 120 8.22 16.31 -5.87
N VAL A 121 8.45 16.38 -7.19
CA VAL A 121 9.10 15.31 -7.95
C VAL A 121 10.56 15.12 -7.51
N GLU A 122 11.31 16.22 -7.38
CA GLU A 122 12.73 16.18 -6.96
C GLU A 122 12.86 15.62 -5.54
N GLU A 123 12.01 16.05 -4.62
CA GLU A 123 11.94 15.54 -3.25
C GLU A 123 11.58 14.04 -3.22
N ALA A 124 10.62 13.60 -4.03
CA ALA A 124 10.23 12.19 -4.12
C ALA A 124 11.37 11.33 -4.66
N LEU A 125 12.06 11.77 -5.74
CA LEU A 125 13.21 11.07 -6.30
C LEU A 125 14.35 10.94 -5.28
N LYS A 126 14.64 12.01 -4.55
CA LYS A 126 15.64 12.03 -3.48
C LYS A 126 15.26 11.09 -2.34
N THR A 127 13.99 11.08 -1.91
CA THR A 127 13.52 10.22 -0.82
C THR A 127 13.74 8.74 -1.14
N VAL A 128 13.52 8.31 -2.39
CA VAL A 128 13.76 6.91 -2.79
C VAL A 128 15.20 6.65 -3.27
N GLY A 129 16.05 7.69 -3.39
CA GLY A 129 17.46 7.58 -3.74
C GLY A 129 17.71 7.21 -5.21
N ILE A 130 16.91 7.78 -6.14
CA ILE A 130 17.05 7.55 -7.60
C ILE A 130 17.16 8.84 -8.40
N GLU A 131 17.52 9.97 -7.80
CA GLU A 131 17.62 11.27 -8.48
C GLU A 131 18.58 11.25 -9.68
N ALA A 132 19.66 10.49 -9.59
CA ALA A 132 20.63 10.33 -10.68
C ALA A 132 20.04 9.61 -11.92
N LEU A 133 18.87 9.00 -11.78
CA LEU A 133 18.18 8.27 -12.85
C LEU A 133 17.04 9.09 -13.48
N ALA A 134 16.84 10.34 -13.06
CA ALA A 134 15.67 11.16 -13.43
C ALA A 134 15.40 11.25 -14.94
N ASP A 135 16.44 11.32 -15.74
CA ASP A 135 16.35 11.49 -17.19
C ASP A 135 16.47 10.16 -17.98
N LYS A 136 16.68 9.02 -17.28
CA LYS A 136 16.69 7.69 -17.90
C LYS A 136 15.28 7.22 -18.23
N SER A 137 15.15 6.38 -19.27
CA SER A 137 13.89 5.68 -19.56
C SER A 137 13.59 4.65 -18.47
N VAL A 138 12.34 4.60 -17.98
CA VAL A 138 11.89 3.60 -16.99
C VAL A 138 12.08 2.19 -17.53
N SER A 139 11.86 1.97 -18.83
CA SER A 139 12.03 0.65 -19.48
C SER A 139 13.47 0.13 -19.50
N SER A 140 14.48 0.98 -19.27
CA SER A 140 15.89 0.58 -19.20
C SER A 140 16.36 0.17 -17.79
N LEU A 141 15.48 0.24 -16.79
CA LEU A 141 15.82 0.01 -15.39
C LEU A 141 15.55 -1.42 -14.95
N SER A 142 16.26 -1.87 -13.89
CA SER A 142 15.94 -3.15 -13.24
C SER A 142 14.57 -3.12 -12.57
N GLY A 143 13.93 -4.28 -12.38
CA GLY A 143 12.62 -4.38 -11.73
C GLY A 143 12.56 -3.70 -10.36
N GLY A 144 13.60 -3.87 -9.54
CA GLY A 144 13.68 -3.20 -8.24
C GLY A 144 13.74 -1.67 -8.35
N THR A 145 14.48 -1.16 -9.32
CA THR A 145 14.54 0.29 -9.57
C THR A 145 13.21 0.82 -10.12
N VAL A 146 12.54 0.07 -11.00
CA VAL A 146 11.19 0.40 -11.49
C VAL A 146 10.21 0.52 -10.33
N GLN A 147 10.26 -0.38 -9.35
CA GLN A 147 9.41 -0.30 -8.16
C GLN A 147 9.65 1.00 -7.37
N LEU A 148 10.91 1.44 -7.23
CA LEU A 148 11.25 2.72 -6.60
C LEU A 148 10.72 3.91 -7.40
N VAL A 149 10.70 3.86 -8.74
CA VAL A 149 10.10 4.91 -9.60
C VAL A 149 8.60 5.04 -9.33
N PHE A 150 7.88 3.91 -9.25
CA PHE A 150 6.44 3.94 -8.94
C PHE A 150 6.17 4.42 -7.51
N LEU A 151 7.04 4.06 -6.56
CA LEU A 151 6.95 4.59 -5.20
C LEU A 151 7.22 6.11 -5.18
N ALA A 152 8.23 6.60 -5.92
CA ALA A 152 8.47 8.04 -6.06
C ALA A 152 7.24 8.76 -6.66
N MET A 153 6.57 8.16 -7.65
CA MET A 153 5.32 8.70 -8.20
C MET A 153 4.22 8.79 -7.15
N ALA A 154 4.06 7.76 -6.31
CA ALA A 154 3.09 7.78 -5.21
C ALA A 154 3.46 8.84 -4.14
N LEU A 155 4.76 9.03 -3.86
CA LEU A 155 5.24 10.06 -2.94
C LEU A 155 5.03 11.46 -3.49
N ALA A 156 5.29 11.70 -4.78
CA ALA A 156 5.06 12.98 -5.44
C ALA A 156 3.59 13.41 -5.36
N GLN A 157 2.64 12.49 -5.26
CA GLN A 157 1.23 12.78 -5.01
C GLN A 157 0.98 13.46 -3.66
N SER A 158 1.92 13.37 -2.71
CA SER A 158 1.87 14.02 -1.38
C SER A 158 0.66 13.60 -0.52
N SER A 159 0.12 12.41 -0.74
CA SER A 159 -1.02 11.87 0.02
C SER A 159 -0.61 11.40 1.41
N PRO A 160 -1.49 11.53 2.43
CA PRO A 160 -1.23 11.01 3.78
C PRO A 160 -1.29 9.48 3.86
N VAL A 161 -1.99 8.82 2.93
CA VAL A 161 -2.14 7.36 2.87
C VAL A 161 -1.51 6.84 1.58
N ILE A 162 -0.73 5.76 1.69
CA ILE A 162 -0.14 5.05 0.55
C ILE A 162 -0.59 3.59 0.61
N LEU A 163 -1.34 3.17 -0.40
CA LEU A 163 -1.76 1.78 -0.59
C LEU A 163 -0.84 1.12 -1.61
N MET A 164 -0.33 -0.08 -1.32
CA MET A 164 0.59 -0.83 -2.18
C MET A 164 0.06 -2.25 -2.39
N ASP A 165 -0.11 -2.64 -3.64
CA ASP A 165 -0.57 -3.98 -4.01
C ASP A 165 0.64 -4.86 -4.38
N GLU A 166 1.06 -5.74 -3.47
CA GLU A 166 2.21 -6.64 -3.59
C GLU A 166 3.53 -5.93 -3.96
N PRO A 167 3.97 -4.91 -3.19
CA PRO A 167 5.10 -4.08 -3.58
C PRO A 167 6.45 -4.81 -3.57
N THR A 168 6.54 -5.98 -2.93
CA THR A 168 7.77 -6.79 -2.84
C THR A 168 7.84 -7.90 -3.89
N SER A 169 6.77 -8.11 -4.67
CA SER A 169 6.74 -9.15 -5.70
C SER A 169 7.78 -8.89 -6.78
N PHE A 170 8.46 -9.95 -7.21
CA PHE A 170 9.52 -9.92 -8.23
C PHE A 170 10.79 -9.13 -7.86
N LEU A 171 10.93 -8.73 -6.60
CA LEU A 171 12.16 -8.11 -6.09
C LEU A 171 13.09 -9.15 -5.48
N ASP A 172 14.39 -8.97 -5.67
CA ASP A 172 15.38 -9.70 -4.87
C ASP A 172 15.35 -9.25 -3.40
N ILE A 173 15.95 -10.03 -2.53
CA ILE A 173 15.91 -9.82 -1.08
C ILE A 173 16.47 -8.43 -0.69
N ALA A 174 17.54 -7.96 -1.35
CA ALA A 174 18.14 -6.66 -1.03
C ALA A 174 17.18 -5.51 -1.34
N HIS A 175 16.49 -5.55 -2.49
CA HIS A 175 15.49 -4.56 -2.87
C HIS A 175 14.23 -4.65 -1.98
N GLN A 176 13.81 -5.85 -1.57
CA GLN A 176 12.70 -6.01 -0.63
C GLN A 176 13.01 -5.34 0.71
N ILE A 177 14.18 -5.61 1.29
CA ILE A 177 14.61 -5.00 2.56
C ILE A 177 14.67 -3.47 2.42
N LYS A 178 15.31 -2.95 1.36
CA LYS A 178 15.40 -1.51 1.10
C LYS A 178 14.02 -0.85 1.02
N LEU A 179 13.07 -1.48 0.34
CA LEU A 179 11.69 -0.99 0.24
C LEU A 179 11.00 -0.97 1.61
N MET A 180 11.14 -2.03 2.42
CA MET A 180 10.52 -2.11 3.74
C MET A 180 11.10 -1.06 4.71
N GLU A 181 12.41 -0.83 4.70
CA GLU A 181 13.05 0.21 5.53
C GLU A 181 12.60 1.62 5.09
N LEU A 182 12.44 1.85 3.79
CA LEU A 182 11.87 3.09 3.29
C LEU A 182 10.41 3.27 3.76
N CYS A 183 9.60 2.22 3.72
CA CYS A 183 8.22 2.26 4.24
C CYS A 183 8.18 2.58 5.73
N LYS A 184 9.12 2.06 6.55
CA LYS A 184 9.25 2.45 7.96
C LYS A 184 9.54 3.93 8.14
N THR A 185 10.47 4.46 7.35
CA THR A 185 10.80 5.90 7.38
C THR A 185 9.57 6.74 7.05
N LEU A 186 8.84 6.38 5.98
CA LEU A 186 7.61 7.08 5.57
C LEU A 186 6.50 6.98 6.62
N ALA A 187 6.39 5.85 7.31
CA ALA A 187 5.46 5.70 8.42
C ALA A 187 5.89 6.60 9.60
N ALA A 188 7.18 6.61 9.96
CA ALA A 188 7.71 7.48 11.01
C ALA A 188 7.45 8.98 10.73
N ASP A 189 7.40 9.37 9.45
CA ASP A 189 7.01 10.72 9.00
C ASP A 189 5.49 10.96 9.06
N GLY A 190 4.72 10.05 9.66
CA GLY A 190 3.29 10.19 9.92
C GLY A 190 2.35 9.63 8.84
N LYS A 191 2.86 9.06 7.75
CA LYS A 191 2.01 8.46 6.72
C LYS A 191 1.39 7.14 7.20
N ALA A 192 0.18 6.82 6.72
CA ALA A 192 -0.38 5.47 6.81
C ALA A 192 0.11 4.66 5.61
N ILE A 193 0.87 3.62 5.86
CA ILE A 193 1.36 2.70 4.83
C ILE A 193 0.53 1.43 4.90
N VAL A 194 -0.17 1.09 3.82
CA VAL A 194 -1.00 -0.12 3.73
C VAL A 194 -0.48 -0.96 2.58
N MET A 195 -0.17 -2.21 2.83
CA MET A 195 0.39 -3.07 1.78
C MET A 195 -0.19 -4.48 1.81
N VAL A 196 -0.54 -4.99 0.65
CA VAL A 196 -0.83 -6.41 0.46
C VAL A 196 0.49 -7.15 0.40
N MET A 197 0.63 -8.19 1.23
CA MET A 197 1.83 -9.00 1.32
C MET A 197 1.53 -10.49 1.21
N HIS A 198 2.51 -11.26 0.71
CA HIS A 198 2.44 -12.73 0.63
C HIS A 198 3.45 -13.42 1.55
N ASP A 199 4.55 -12.76 1.86
CA ASP A 199 5.59 -13.30 2.75
C ASP A 199 5.19 -13.09 4.22
N ILE A 200 4.82 -14.17 4.90
CA ILE A 200 4.39 -14.15 6.30
C ILE A 200 5.53 -13.72 7.23
N PRO A 201 6.74 -14.31 7.18
CA PRO A 201 7.89 -13.87 7.95
C PRO A 201 8.20 -12.38 7.82
N MET A 202 8.26 -11.87 6.59
CA MET A 202 8.49 -10.45 6.33
C MET A 202 7.35 -9.59 6.89
N THR A 203 6.11 -10.01 6.74
CA THR A 203 4.94 -9.32 7.30
C THR A 203 5.03 -9.21 8.82
N LEU A 204 5.30 -10.32 9.51
CA LEU A 204 5.42 -10.35 10.97
C LEU A 204 6.60 -9.53 11.50
N LYS A 205 7.65 -9.34 10.68
CA LYS A 205 8.83 -8.54 11.02
C LYS A 205 8.61 -7.03 10.85
N TYR A 206 7.90 -6.61 9.79
CA TYR A 206 7.89 -5.21 9.38
C TYR A 206 6.58 -4.47 9.66
N ALA A 207 5.44 -5.18 9.74
CA ALA A 207 4.15 -4.55 10.01
C ALA A 207 3.98 -4.16 11.48
N ASP A 208 3.31 -3.04 11.71
CA ASP A 208 2.82 -2.64 13.04
C ASP A 208 1.45 -3.26 13.33
N GLU A 209 0.62 -3.38 12.29
CA GLU A 209 -0.70 -4.00 12.33
C GLU A 209 -0.86 -4.96 11.14
N ILE A 210 -1.55 -6.06 11.36
CA ILE A 210 -1.83 -7.05 10.32
C ILE A 210 -3.33 -7.29 10.27
N ALA A 211 -3.89 -7.31 9.06
CA ALA A 211 -5.24 -7.76 8.78
C ALA A 211 -5.17 -9.06 7.95
N VAL A 212 -5.68 -10.16 8.50
CA VAL A 212 -5.77 -11.43 7.80
C VAL A 212 -7.13 -11.52 7.12
N MET A 213 -7.14 -11.61 5.80
CA MET A 213 -8.36 -11.78 5.01
C MET A 213 -8.58 -13.24 4.63
N SER A 214 -9.82 -13.69 4.73
CA SER A 214 -10.28 -14.98 4.25
C SER A 214 -11.69 -14.85 3.70
N GLU A 215 -11.99 -15.48 2.58
CA GLU A 215 -13.33 -15.53 1.99
C GLU A 215 -14.04 -14.17 1.89
N GLY A 216 -13.30 -13.13 1.49
CA GLY A 216 -13.81 -11.77 1.30
C GLY A 216 -14.05 -10.96 2.58
N GLY A 217 -13.78 -11.54 3.74
CA GLY A 217 -13.93 -10.89 5.06
C GLY A 217 -12.60 -10.79 5.81
N ILE A 218 -12.67 -10.18 7.00
CA ILE A 218 -11.54 -10.08 7.92
C ILE A 218 -11.64 -11.21 8.95
N ALA A 219 -10.65 -12.11 8.94
CA ALA A 219 -10.56 -13.21 9.90
C ALA A 219 -10.02 -12.76 11.26
N VAL A 220 -8.97 -11.92 11.25
CA VAL A 220 -8.39 -11.33 12.47
C VAL A 220 -7.64 -10.05 12.12
N THR A 221 -7.55 -9.13 13.08
CA THR A 221 -6.68 -7.96 13.02
C THR A 221 -5.92 -7.79 14.34
N GLY A 222 -4.73 -7.23 14.28
CA GLY A 222 -3.95 -6.90 15.46
C GLY A 222 -2.47 -6.70 15.17
N THR A 223 -1.69 -6.59 16.26
CA THR A 223 -0.24 -6.59 16.18
C THR A 223 0.28 -7.93 15.65
N PRO A 224 1.51 -8.00 15.10
CA PRO A 224 2.11 -9.25 14.64
C PRO A 224 2.04 -10.37 15.68
N LEU A 225 2.34 -10.08 16.94
CA LEU A 225 2.28 -11.05 18.02
C LEU A 225 0.85 -11.59 18.25
N ARG A 226 -0.13 -10.70 18.32
CA ARG A 226 -1.55 -11.09 18.50
C ARG A 226 -2.05 -11.97 17.35
N VAL A 227 -1.69 -11.62 16.11
CA VAL A 227 -2.08 -12.40 14.93
C VAL A 227 -1.41 -13.77 14.95
N TYR A 228 -0.12 -13.84 15.30
CA TYR A 228 0.61 -15.10 15.47
C TYR A 228 -0.04 -15.98 16.54
N GLU A 229 -0.28 -15.45 17.74
CA GLU A 229 -0.84 -16.20 18.88
C GLU A 229 -2.29 -16.67 18.65
N SER A 230 -3.03 -16.03 17.74
CA SER A 230 -4.39 -16.44 17.40
C SER A 230 -4.47 -17.80 16.68
N GLY A 231 -3.34 -18.28 16.12
CA GLY A 231 -3.29 -19.49 15.30
C GLY A 231 -4.03 -19.38 13.96
N VAL A 232 -4.49 -18.16 13.60
CA VAL A 232 -5.26 -17.95 12.36
C VAL A 232 -4.39 -18.13 11.12
N LEU A 233 -3.09 -17.82 11.22
CA LEU A 233 -2.16 -17.99 10.11
C LEU A 233 -2.10 -19.44 9.65
N ASP A 234 -1.95 -20.36 10.61
CA ASP A 234 -1.89 -21.80 10.31
C ASP A 234 -3.17 -22.30 9.63
N LYS A 235 -4.34 -21.83 10.13
CA LYS A 235 -5.64 -22.21 9.59
C LYS A 235 -5.89 -21.65 8.19
N VAL A 236 -5.54 -20.38 7.96
CA VAL A 236 -5.86 -19.66 6.72
C VAL A 236 -4.88 -20.02 5.59
N PHE A 237 -3.61 -20.25 5.92
CA PHE A 237 -2.58 -20.55 4.91
C PHE A 237 -2.24 -22.04 4.79
N GLY A 238 -2.70 -22.87 5.73
CA GLY A 238 -2.43 -24.31 5.72
C GLY A 238 -0.97 -24.66 6.00
N VAL A 239 -0.23 -23.78 6.69
CA VAL A 239 1.18 -23.94 7.06
C VAL A 239 1.33 -23.76 8.57
N ARG A 240 2.44 -24.22 9.14
CA ARG A 240 2.78 -23.93 10.54
C ARG A 240 3.76 -22.78 10.61
N VAL A 241 3.33 -21.69 11.24
CA VAL A 241 4.21 -20.54 11.48
C VAL A 241 4.88 -20.72 12.83
N LYS A 242 6.21 -20.72 12.84
CA LYS A 242 7.04 -20.84 14.04
C LYS A 242 7.97 -19.64 14.18
N TYR A 243 8.62 -19.53 15.33
CA TYR A 243 9.65 -18.52 15.54
C TYR A 243 10.84 -19.09 16.31
N THR A 244 11.96 -18.41 16.20
CA THR A 244 13.10 -18.54 17.07
C THR A 244 13.54 -17.18 17.56
N ASP A 245 13.91 -17.07 18.83
CA ASP A 245 14.44 -15.84 19.39
C ASP A 245 15.96 -15.78 19.13
N THR A 246 16.43 -14.63 18.65
CA THR A 246 17.85 -14.35 18.37
C THR A 246 18.27 -13.07 19.09
N GLU A 247 19.58 -12.79 19.14
CA GLU A 247 20.11 -11.54 19.72
C GLU A 247 19.54 -10.28 19.05
N SER A 248 19.19 -10.37 17.76
CA SER A 248 18.59 -9.27 16.97
C SER A 248 17.06 -9.24 16.99
N GLY A 249 16.41 -10.12 17.80
CA GLY A 249 14.96 -10.20 17.93
C GLY A 249 14.39 -11.52 17.42
N ARG A 250 13.06 -11.57 17.32
CA ARG A 250 12.32 -12.75 16.89
C ARG A 250 12.34 -12.91 15.38
N ILE A 251 12.68 -14.13 14.92
CA ILE A 251 12.63 -14.52 13.51
C ILE A 251 11.51 -15.53 13.32
N TYR A 252 10.58 -15.24 12.44
CA TYR A 252 9.48 -16.14 12.07
C TYR A 252 9.85 -16.94 10.82
N TYR A 253 9.34 -18.17 10.74
CA TYR A 253 9.50 -19.05 9.58
C TYR A 253 8.28 -19.97 9.43
N CYS A 254 8.09 -20.54 8.25
CA CYS A 254 6.99 -21.46 7.95
C CYS A 254 7.52 -22.88 7.73
N GLU A 255 6.76 -23.86 8.21
CA GLU A 255 6.95 -25.30 7.97
C GLU A 255 5.75 -25.91 7.23
#